data_cc769c43ea03a1055d3faabea1043963
#
_entry.id   cc769c43ea03a1055d3faabea1043963
#
_cell.length_a   1.000
_cell.length_b   1.000
_cell.length_c   1.000
_cell.angle_alpha   90.00
_cell.angle_beta   90.00
_cell.angle_gamma   90.00
#
_symmetry.space_group_name_H-M   'P 1'
#
loop_
_entity.id
_entity.type
_entity.pdbx_description
1 polymer ?
#
loop_
_entity_poly.entity_id
_entity_poly.type
_entity_poly.pdbx_seq_one_letter_code
_entity_poly.pdbx_strand_id
1 'polypeptide(L)'
;MFKGILLGIILGVIGVAACVYLYFANGHAPVAVTAADMPFERTFARLGLHAYLGKLPHPEPQVAADEKNLLEGAKVYKDNCAMCHGLPDAQKTKIAQGMSPKPPQLFKGTGVTDDEPWESYWKVEGGIRMTGMPGFKDALTETQIWQVTQLVKNADKITSAVKADLTGAPAAVAAPSTPGAAAVKQ
;
A
#
# COMPACT_ATOMS: atom_id res chain seq x y z
N MET A 1 -51.90 17.78 -0.74
CA MET A 1 -50.96 16.91 0.04
C MET A 1 -49.63 16.66 -0.67
N PHE A 2 -49.63 16.16 -1.90
CA PHE A 2 -48.38 15.80 -2.63
C PHE A 2 -47.36 16.97 -2.77
N LYS A 3 -47.86 18.18 -3.15
CA LYS A 3 -46.98 19.37 -3.27
C LYS A 3 -46.32 19.77 -1.95
N GLY A 4 -46.98 19.62 -0.80
CA GLY A 4 -46.43 19.93 0.51
C GLY A 4 -45.35 18.90 0.92
N ILE A 5 -45.56 17.62 0.62
CA ILE A 5 -44.56 16.55 0.85
C ILE A 5 -43.31 16.79 0.00
N LEU A 6 -43.50 17.09 -1.29
CA LEU A 6 -42.38 17.39 -2.18
C LEU A 6 -41.57 18.60 -1.72
N LEU A 7 -42.24 19.67 -1.33
CA LEU A 7 -41.57 20.85 -0.78
C LEU A 7 -40.82 20.53 0.50
N GLY A 8 -41.39 19.75 1.42
CA GLY A 8 -40.72 19.30 2.65
C GLY A 8 -39.46 18.48 2.39
N ILE A 9 -39.49 17.56 1.40
CA ILE A 9 -38.31 16.80 1.00
C ILE A 9 -37.22 17.72 0.45
N ILE A 10 -37.58 18.65 -0.46
CA ILE A 10 -36.61 19.59 -1.03
C ILE A 10 -35.95 20.45 0.07
N LEU A 11 -36.73 21.02 0.96
CA LEU A 11 -36.21 21.82 2.08
C LEU A 11 -35.35 20.99 3.04
N GLY A 12 -35.72 19.75 3.29
CA GLY A 12 -34.93 18.80 4.08
C GLY A 12 -33.56 18.52 3.43
N VAL A 13 -33.51 18.23 2.13
CA VAL A 13 -32.25 18.01 1.39
C VAL A 13 -31.37 19.26 1.42
N ILE A 14 -31.95 20.45 1.17
CA ILE A 14 -31.20 21.71 1.25
C ILE A 14 -30.68 21.96 2.67
N GLY A 15 -31.47 21.67 3.68
CA GLY A 15 -31.09 21.83 5.10
C GLY A 15 -29.90 20.91 5.45
N VAL A 16 -29.94 19.65 5.05
CA VAL A 16 -28.82 18.72 5.27
C VAL A 16 -27.57 19.19 4.53
N ALA A 17 -27.69 19.59 3.28
CA ALA A 17 -26.55 20.10 2.51
C ALA A 17 -25.94 21.36 3.15
N ALA A 18 -26.78 22.29 3.63
CA ALA A 18 -26.34 23.48 4.35
C ALA A 18 -25.64 23.14 5.66
N CYS A 19 -26.15 22.18 6.45
CA CYS A 19 -25.52 21.72 7.68
C CYS A 19 -24.12 21.12 7.41
N VAL A 20 -23.99 20.26 6.39
CA VAL A 20 -22.71 19.69 5.99
C VAL A 20 -21.74 20.79 5.56
N TYR A 21 -22.19 21.72 4.72
CA TYR A 21 -21.37 22.85 4.30
C TYR A 21 -20.88 23.68 5.50
N LEU A 22 -21.78 24.06 6.40
CA LEU A 22 -21.44 24.85 7.59
C LEU A 22 -20.51 24.09 8.54
N TYR A 23 -20.65 22.78 8.67
CA TYR A 23 -19.75 21.95 9.46
C TYR A 23 -18.30 22.09 8.98
N PHE A 24 -18.07 22.02 7.67
CA PHE A 24 -16.73 22.22 7.10
C PHE A 24 -16.31 23.70 7.14
N ALA A 25 -17.19 24.62 6.75
CA ALA A 25 -16.86 26.04 6.66
C ALA A 25 -16.52 26.68 8.03
N ASN A 26 -17.09 26.19 9.11
CA ASN A 26 -16.80 26.66 10.46
C ASN A 26 -15.66 25.90 11.16
N GLY A 27 -14.92 25.05 10.43
CA GLY A 27 -13.73 24.38 10.95
C GLY A 27 -14.00 23.25 11.97
N HIS A 28 -15.20 22.68 11.96
CA HIS A 28 -15.53 21.53 12.82
C HIS A 28 -14.97 20.20 12.30
N ALA A 29 -14.65 20.13 11.00
CA ALA A 29 -14.05 18.93 10.42
C ALA A 29 -12.61 18.76 10.92
N PRO A 30 -12.17 17.54 11.25
CA PRO A 30 -10.79 17.28 11.67
C PRO A 30 -9.83 17.49 10.49
N VAL A 31 -8.83 18.35 10.68
CA VAL A 31 -7.79 18.66 9.68
C VAL A 31 -6.43 18.14 10.12
N ALA A 32 -6.15 18.20 11.42
CA ALA A 32 -4.88 17.73 11.95
C ALA A 32 -4.84 16.19 11.98
N VAL A 33 -3.70 15.59 11.62
CA VAL A 33 -3.51 14.13 11.67
C VAL A 33 -3.61 13.54 13.08
N THR A 34 -3.57 14.39 14.11
CA THR A 34 -3.74 14.02 15.53
C THR A 34 -5.20 14.06 15.98
N ALA A 35 -6.10 14.62 15.17
CA ALA A 35 -7.53 14.65 15.47
C ALA A 35 -8.14 13.24 15.30
N ALA A 36 -9.26 13.01 15.97
CA ALA A 36 -10.02 11.77 15.78
C ALA A 36 -10.64 11.72 14.38
N ASP A 37 -10.71 10.52 13.81
CA ASP A 37 -11.34 10.30 12.52
C ASP A 37 -12.83 10.74 12.57
N MET A 38 -13.34 11.23 11.44
CA MET A 38 -14.79 11.45 11.30
C MET A 38 -15.58 10.13 11.34
N PRO A 39 -16.83 10.15 11.75
CA PRO A 39 -17.68 8.96 11.67
C PRO A 39 -17.66 8.38 10.24
N PHE A 40 -17.42 7.07 10.15
CA PHE A 40 -17.39 6.32 8.89
C PHE A 40 -16.27 6.71 7.89
N GLU A 41 -15.34 7.61 8.23
CA GLU A 41 -14.26 8.07 7.34
C GLU A 41 -13.50 6.89 6.72
N ARG A 42 -12.98 5.97 7.54
CA ARG A 42 -12.26 4.79 7.05
C ARG A 42 -13.13 3.84 6.24
N THR A 43 -14.41 3.72 6.61
CA THR A 43 -15.35 2.85 5.90
C THR A 43 -15.58 3.35 4.48
N PHE A 44 -15.86 4.64 4.32
CA PHE A 44 -16.07 5.23 3.00
C PHE A 44 -14.79 5.27 2.17
N ALA A 45 -13.64 5.57 2.80
CA ALA A 45 -12.35 5.56 2.09
C ALA A 45 -12.03 4.16 1.53
N ARG A 46 -12.19 3.11 2.34
CA ARG A 46 -11.98 1.72 1.88
C ARG A 46 -12.98 1.30 0.82
N LEU A 47 -14.27 1.59 1.03
CA LEU A 47 -15.32 1.27 0.06
C LEU A 47 -15.02 1.92 -1.29
N GLY A 48 -14.64 3.20 -1.30
CA GLY A 48 -14.29 3.93 -2.51
C GLY A 48 -13.07 3.33 -3.21
N LEU A 49 -12.00 3.01 -2.45
CA LEU A 49 -10.79 2.40 -3.00
C LEU A 49 -11.08 1.03 -3.64
N HIS A 50 -11.74 0.12 -2.92
CA HIS A 50 -12.05 -1.20 -3.45
C HIS A 50 -13.00 -1.15 -4.66
N ALA A 51 -14.03 -0.29 -4.60
CA ALA A 51 -14.94 -0.11 -5.74
C ALA A 51 -14.23 0.48 -6.97
N TYR A 52 -13.24 1.34 -6.78
CA TYR A 52 -12.43 1.87 -7.87
C TYR A 52 -11.49 0.81 -8.45
N LEU A 53 -10.72 0.12 -7.61
CA LEU A 53 -9.81 -0.94 -8.04
C LEU A 53 -10.55 -2.05 -8.80
N GLY A 54 -11.71 -2.49 -8.33
CA GLY A 54 -12.51 -3.51 -8.99
C GLY A 54 -13.05 -3.14 -10.40
N LYS A 55 -12.93 -1.87 -10.82
CA LYS A 55 -13.26 -1.41 -12.19
C LYS A 55 -12.06 -1.38 -13.12
N LEU A 56 -10.85 -1.49 -12.58
CA LEU A 56 -9.63 -1.44 -13.37
C LEU A 56 -9.35 -2.79 -14.03
N PRO A 57 -8.59 -2.82 -15.13
CA PRO A 57 -8.07 -4.06 -15.69
C PRO A 57 -7.26 -4.84 -14.64
N HIS A 58 -7.26 -6.16 -14.74
CA HIS A 58 -6.49 -7.05 -13.89
C HIS A 58 -5.32 -7.66 -14.71
N PRO A 59 -4.27 -6.87 -15.02
CA PRO A 59 -3.16 -7.36 -15.81
C PRO A 59 -2.33 -8.38 -15.02
N GLU A 60 -1.86 -9.40 -15.75
CA GLU A 60 -0.86 -10.30 -15.22
C GLU A 60 0.49 -9.58 -15.05
N PRO A 61 1.29 -9.96 -14.03
CA PRO A 61 2.61 -9.39 -13.84
C PRO A 61 3.50 -9.52 -15.08
N GLN A 62 4.04 -8.41 -15.55
CA GLN A 62 4.91 -8.40 -16.74
C GLN A 62 6.36 -8.83 -16.46
N VAL A 63 6.71 -9.03 -15.19
CA VAL A 63 8.01 -9.54 -14.76
C VAL A 63 7.85 -10.74 -13.84
N ALA A 64 8.73 -11.71 -13.96
CA ALA A 64 8.74 -12.86 -13.05
C ALA A 64 9.19 -12.43 -11.64
N ALA A 65 8.73 -13.16 -10.62
CA ALA A 65 9.20 -13.00 -9.24
C ALA A 65 10.53 -13.75 -9.00
N ASP A 66 11.49 -13.62 -9.92
CA ASP A 66 12.83 -14.17 -9.77
C ASP A 66 13.75 -13.26 -8.95
N GLU A 67 14.88 -13.77 -8.47
CA GLU A 67 15.79 -13.03 -7.61
C GLU A 67 16.29 -11.74 -8.26
N LYS A 68 16.54 -11.75 -9.57
CA LYS A 68 16.97 -10.55 -10.31
C LYS A 68 15.93 -9.44 -10.23
N ASN A 69 14.68 -9.74 -10.56
CA ASN A 69 13.60 -8.75 -10.52
C ASN A 69 13.28 -8.31 -9.09
N LEU A 70 13.37 -9.21 -8.11
CA LEU A 70 13.17 -8.85 -6.70
C LEU A 70 14.30 -7.95 -6.18
N LEU A 71 15.56 -8.11 -6.62
CA LEU A 71 16.66 -7.21 -6.29
C LEU A 71 16.47 -5.83 -6.93
N GLU A 72 16.04 -5.75 -8.19
CA GLU A 72 15.71 -4.46 -8.81
C GLU A 72 14.52 -3.80 -8.10
N GLY A 73 13.49 -4.57 -7.75
CA GLY A 73 12.37 -4.10 -6.93
C GLY A 73 12.81 -3.58 -5.55
N ALA A 74 13.82 -4.21 -4.94
CA ALA A 74 14.38 -3.77 -3.65
C ALA A 74 15.06 -2.40 -3.75
N LYS A 75 15.74 -2.09 -4.87
CA LYS A 75 16.30 -0.76 -5.13
C LYS A 75 15.18 0.28 -5.24
N VAL A 76 14.17 0.02 -6.09
CA VAL A 76 13.01 0.90 -6.24
C VAL A 76 12.31 1.13 -4.90
N TYR A 77 12.15 0.07 -4.09
CA TYR A 77 11.52 0.15 -2.79
C TYR A 77 12.30 1.02 -1.80
N LYS A 78 13.61 0.86 -1.71
CA LYS A 78 14.47 1.67 -0.84
C LYS A 78 14.38 3.16 -1.17
N ASP A 79 14.41 3.48 -2.45
CA ASP A 79 14.45 4.86 -2.92
C ASP A 79 13.11 5.58 -2.78
N ASN A 80 11.98 4.86 -2.91
CA ASN A 80 10.67 5.48 -3.06
C ASN A 80 9.65 5.10 -1.97
N CYS A 81 9.78 3.94 -1.34
CA CYS A 81 8.72 3.36 -0.50
C CYS A 81 9.12 3.25 0.98
N ALA A 82 10.39 2.93 1.25
CA ALA A 82 10.89 2.59 2.58
C ALA A 82 10.70 3.70 3.61
N MET A 83 10.74 4.97 3.18
CA MET A 83 10.53 6.13 4.05
C MET A 83 9.16 6.06 4.77
N CYS A 84 8.12 5.60 4.08
CA CYS A 84 6.77 5.49 4.63
C CYS A 84 6.44 4.06 5.07
N HIS A 85 6.79 3.06 4.27
CA HIS A 85 6.40 1.67 4.51
C HIS A 85 7.40 0.86 5.36
N GLY A 86 8.57 1.44 5.67
CA GLY A 86 9.61 0.79 6.48
C GLY A 86 10.41 -0.26 5.70
N LEU A 87 11.43 -0.78 6.36
CA LEU A 87 12.28 -1.88 5.86
C LEU A 87 11.98 -3.16 6.66
N PRO A 88 12.41 -4.34 6.16
CA PRO A 88 12.33 -5.57 6.93
C PRO A 88 12.95 -5.39 8.33
N ASP A 89 12.27 -5.90 9.35
CA ASP A 89 12.68 -5.89 10.76
C ASP A 89 12.90 -4.48 11.38
N ALA A 90 12.67 -3.41 10.62
CA ALA A 90 12.80 -2.05 11.09
C ALA A 90 11.57 -1.55 11.85
N GLN A 91 11.77 -0.56 12.72
CA GLN A 91 10.68 0.18 13.33
C GLN A 91 10.11 1.21 12.35
N LYS A 92 8.86 1.62 12.59
CA LYS A 92 8.22 2.69 11.81
C LYS A 92 9.04 3.98 11.87
N THR A 93 9.24 4.59 10.72
CA THR A 93 9.92 5.89 10.62
C THR A 93 9.11 6.99 11.32
N LYS A 94 9.76 8.09 11.67
CA LYS A 94 9.08 9.27 12.25
C LYS A 94 8.01 9.83 11.31
N ILE A 95 8.27 9.79 10.00
CA ILE A 95 7.33 10.21 8.95
C ILE A 95 6.10 9.32 8.99
N ALA A 96 6.26 7.99 8.93
CA ALA A 96 5.15 7.05 8.98
C ALA A 96 4.31 7.17 10.28
N GLN A 97 4.95 7.50 11.40
CA GLN A 97 4.25 7.72 12.67
C GLN A 97 3.37 8.97 12.65
N GLY A 98 3.78 10.01 11.91
CA GLY A 98 3.06 11.27 11.76
C GLY A 98 2.00 11.30 10.66
N MET A 99 1.78 10.22 9.92
CA MET A 99 0.79 10.19 8.81
C MET A 99 -0.60 9.72 9.28
N SER A 100 -1.64 10.24 8.63
CA SER A 100 -3.01 9.74 8.75
C SER A 100 -3.63 9.65 7.34
N PRO A 101 -4.11 8.46 6.91
CA PRO A 101 -3.96 7.17 7.56
C PRO A 101 -2.48 6.74 7.66
N LYS A 102 -2.15 5.93 8.66
CA LYS A 102 -0.79 5.41 8.81
C LYS A 102 -0.48 4.40 7.71
N PRO A 103 0.68 4.52 7.03
CA PRO A 103 1.07 3.54 6.01
C PRO A 103 1.28 2.16 6.65
N PRO A 104 0.84 1.07 5.99
CA PRO A 104 1.14 -0.29 6.43
C PRO A 104 2.63 -0.59 6.31
N GLN A 105 3.15 -1.44 7.20
CA GLN A 105 4.50 -1.99 7.06
C GLN A 105 4.45 -3.22 6.18
N LEU A 106 4.99 -3.12 4.95
CA LEU A 106 4.81 -4.14 3.91
C LEU A 106 5.62 -5.42 4.15
N PHE A 107 6.66 -5.36 4.99
CA PHE A 107 7.48 -6.52 5.39
C PHE A 107 7.14 -7.04 6.79
N LYS A 108 5.99 -6.65 7.36
CA LYS A 108 5.57 -7.09 8.69
C LYS A 108 4.17 -7.67 8.66
N GLY A 109 4.02 -8.89 9.20
CA GLY A 109 2.77 -9.61 9.13
C GLY A 109 2.44 -10.00 7.68
N THR A 110 1.18 -9.94 7.30
CA THR A 110 0.73 -10.25 5.94
C THR A 110 1.16 -9.17 4.94
N GLY A 111 1.23 -7.90 5.38
CA GLY A 111 1.54 -6.79 4.47
C GLY A 111 0.52 -6.71 3.34
N VAL A 112 0.97 -6.96 2.11
CA VAL A 112 0.14 -7.09 0.89
C VAL A 112 0.40 -8.42 0.17
N THR A 113 0.89 -9.43 0.90
CA THR A 113 1.19 -10.76 0.32
C THR A 113 -0.08 -11.53 -0.02
N ASP A 114 -1.22 -11.18 0.54
CA ASP A 114 -2.57 -11.70 0.24
C ASP A 114 -3.30 -10.90 -0.86
N ASP A 115 -2.88 -9.66 -1.16
CA ASP A 115 -3.44 -8.87 -2.27
C ASP A 115 -3.06 -9.50 -3.62
N GLU A 116 -3.92 -9.36 -4.62
CA GLU A 116 -3.54 -9.72 -5.99
C GLU A 116 -2.50 -8.72 -6.53
N PRO A 117 -1.49 -9.18 -7.32
CA PRO A 117 -0.41 -8.30 -7.80
C PRO A 117 -0.89 -7.05 -8.53
N TRP A 118 -1.97 -7.16 -9.32
CA TRP A 118 -2.55 -6.03 -10.05
C TRP A 118 -3.10 -4.94 -9.11
N GLU A 119 -3.59 -5.30 -7.91
CA GLU A 119 -4.05 -4.29 -6.94
C GLU A 119 -2.89 -3.43 -6.44
N SER A 120 -1.78 -4.07 -6.08
CA SER A 120 -0.56 -3.37 -5.67
C SER A 120 0.02 -2.54 -6.81
N TYR A 121 -0.02 -3.06 -8.05
CA TYR A 121 0.40 -2.34 -9.25
C TYR A 121 -0.37 -1.01 -9.38
N TRP A 122 -1.71 -1.04 -9.37
CA TRP A 122 -2.52 0.17 -9.50
C TRP A 122 -2.37 1.14 -8.32
N LYS A 123 -2.19 0.61 -7.09
CA LYS A 123 -1.89 1.43 -5.91
C LYS A 123 -0.55 2.17 -6.05
N VAL A 124 0.47 1.54 -6.62
CA VAL A 124 1.77 2.17 -6.88
C VAL A 124 1.69 3.13 -8.05
N GLU A 125 1.12 2.70 -9.18
CA GLU A 125 1.02 3.55 -10.38
C GLU A 125 0.26 4.84 -10.09
N GLY A 126 -0.96 4.74 -9.56
CA GLY A 126 -1.88 5.88 -9.38
C GLY A 126 -1.80 6.57 -8.03
N GLY A 127 -1.15 5.96 -7.03
CA GLY A 127 -1.22 6.40 -5.64
C GLY A 127 -2.60 6.21 -5.02
N ILE A 128 -2.78 6.67 -3.80
CA ILE A 128 -4.06 6.59 -3.09
C ILE A 128 -4.46 7.98 -2.61
N ARG A 129 -5.50 8.53 -3.24
CA ARG A 129 -5.99 9.87 -2.96
C ARG A 129 -6.40 10.04 -1.49
N MET A 130 -6.16 11.23 -0.93
CA MET A 130 -6.40 11.58 0.48
C MET A 130 -5.59 10.73 1.48
N THR A 131 -4.49 10.15 1.01
CA THR A 131 -3.43 9.56 1.84
C THR A 131 -2.11 10.22 1.50
N GLY A 132 -1.05 9.88 2.22
CA GLY A 132 0.30 10.31 1.89
C GLY A 132 0.98 9.48 0.78
N MET A 133 0.31 8.49 0.18
CA MET A 133 0.89 7.65 -0.87
C MET A 133 0.77 8.33 -2.24
N PRO A 134 1.87 8.80 -2.84
CA PRO A 134 1.85 9.41 -4.17
C PRO A 134 1.68 8.35 -5.26
N GLY A 135 1.26 8.78 -6.47
CA GLY A 135 1.36 7.95 -7.66
C GLY A 135 2.74 8.03 -8.28
N PHE A 136 3.23 6.93 -8.82
CA PHE A 136 4.58 6.81 -9.37
C PHE A 136 4.61 6.67 -10.90
N LYS A 137 3.47 6.80 -11.58
CA LYS A 137 3.35 6.65 -13.03
C LYS A 137 4.37 7.48 -13.82
N ASP A 138 4.62 8.71 -13.38
CA ASP A 138 5.53 9.62 -14.09
C ASP A 138 6.99 9.53 -13.57
N ALA A 139 7.22 8.83 -12.46
CA ALA A 139 8.52 8.71 -11.82
C ALA A 139 9.20 7.35 -12.04
N LEU A 140 8.42 6.30 -12.26
CA LEU A 140 8.90 4.93 -12.45
C LEU A 140 8.43 4.38 -13.80
N THR A 141 9.26 3.55 -14.41
CA THR A 141 8.85 2.76 -15.58
C THR A 141 7.85 1.68 -15.17
N GLU A 142 7.04 1.21 -16.11
CA GLU A 142 6.12 0.11 -15.88
C GLU A 142 6.83 -1.14 -15.34
N THR A 143 8.01 -1.45 -15.86
CA THR A 143 8.86 -2.56 -15.37
C THR A 143 9.23 -2.37 -13.90
N GLN A 144 9.63 -1.18 -13.48
CA GLN A 144 9.98 -0.87 -12.10
C GLN A 144 8.77 -0.97 -11.17
N ILE A 145 7.60 -0.54 -11.62
CA ILE A 145 6.34 -0.70 -10.86
C ILE A 145 6.05 -2.20 -10.66
N TRP A 146 6.19 -3.01 -11.70
CA TRP A 146 6.01 -4.45 -11.58
C TRP A 146 7.08 -5.12 -10.68
N GLN A 147 8.33 -4.69 -10.76
CA GLN A 147 9.41 -5.22 -9.91
C GLN A 147 9.15 -4.94 -8.43
N VAL A 148 8.78 -3.73 -8.07
CA VAL A 148 8.45 -3.41 -6.66
C VAL A 148 7.15 -4.09 -6.21
N THR A 149 6.18 -4.24 -7.10
CA THR A 149 4.94 -4.99 -6.84
C THR A 149 5.25 -6.46 -6.53
N GLN A 150 6.08 -7.11 -7.37
CA GLN A 150 6.51 -8.49 -7.13
C GLN A 150 7.29 -8.64 -5.83
N LEU A 151 8.14 -7.68 -5.49
CA LEU A 151 8.86 -7.67 -4.22
C LEU A 151 7.90 -7.69 -3.03
N VAL A 152 6.92 -6.78 -2.97
CA VAL A 152 6.01 -6.68 -1.81
C VAL A 152 5.00 -7.83 -1.77
N LYS A 153 4.58 -8.36 -2.93
CA LYS A 153 3.76 -9.57 -3.02
C LYS A 153 4.47 -10.79 -2.42
N ASN A 154 5.79 -10.86 -2.57
CA ASN A 154 6.61 -11.96 -2.07
C ASN A 154 7.41 -11.60 -0.81
N ALA A 155 6.98 -10.60 -0.04
CA ALA A 155 7.69 -10.10 1.13
C ALA A 155 7.97 -11.17 2.20
N ASP A 156 7.13 -12.19 2.29
CA ASP A 156 7.25 -13.36 3.17
C ASP A 156 8.23 -14.44 2.66
N LYS A 157 8.67 -14.35 1.41
CA LYS A 157 9.48 -15.39 0.71
C LYS A 157 10.77 -14.84 0.10
N ILE A 158 11.12 -13.58 0.39
CA ILE A 158 12.36 -12.99 -0.14
C ILE A 158 13.59 -13.76 0.30
N THR A 159 14.56 -13.91 -0.63
CA THR A 159 15.83 -14.57 -0.34
C THR A 159 16.68 -13.75 0.63
N SER A 160 17.68 -14.39 1.22
CA SER A 160 18.66 -13.69 2.07
C SER A 160 19.41 -12.58 1.32
N ALA A 161 19.65 -12.75 0.02
CA ALA A 161 20.28 -11.73 -0.83
C ALA A 161 19.38 -10.49 -0.98
N VAL A 162 18.09 -10.66 -1.28
CA VAL A 162 17.12 -9.57 -1.38
C VAL A 162 16.95 -8.87 -0.03
N LYS A 163 16.88 -9.64 1.07
CA LYS A 163 16.77 -9.07 2.42
C LYS A 163 18.01 -8.28 2.80
N ALA A 164 19.21 -8.79 2.47
CA ALA A 164 20.47 -8.10 2.70
C ALA A 164 20.55 -6.78 1.93
N ASP A 165 20.12 -6.76 0.67
CA ASP A 165 20.07 -5.53 -0.13
C ASP A 165 19.11 -4.50 0.46
N LEU A 166 17.92 -4.92 0.93
CA LEU A 166 16.95 -4.04 1.58
C LEU A 166 17.48 -3.43 2.90
N THR A 167 18.21 -4.22 3.69
CA THR A 167 18.63 -3.79 5.04
C THR A 167 20.04 -3.20 5.07
N GLY A 168 20.79 -3.27 3.96
CA GLY A 168 22.20 -2.89 3.91
C GLY A 168 23.12 -3.83 4.72
N ALA A 169 22.61 -4.98 5.17
CA ALA A 169 23.39 -6.00 5.86
C ALA A 169 24.17 -6.86 4.85
N PRO A 170 25.37 -7.38 5.19
CA PRO A 170 26.05 -8.31 4.31
C PRO A 170 25.17 -9.56 4.10
N ALA A 171 25.06 -10.03 2.84
CA ALA A 171 24.32 -11.24 2.54
C ALA A 171 24.89 -12.41 3.34
N ALA A 172 24.05 -13.14 4.07
CA ALA A 172 24.46 -14.35 4.75
C ALA A 172 24.98 -15.33 3.67
N VAL A 173 26.25 -15.71 3.77
CA VAL A 173 26.84 -16.71 2.89
C VAL A 173 26.07 -18.01 3.11
N ALA A 174 25.38 -18.49 2.08
CA ALA A 174 24.70 -19.77 2.13
C ALA A 174 25.75 -20.83 2.49
N ALA A 175 25.55 -21.55 3.58
CA ALA A 175 26.43 -22.65 3.94
C ALA A 175 26.45 -23.65 2.79
N PRO A 176 27.65 -24.15 2.38
CA PRO A 176 27.73 -25.11 1.31
C PRO A 176 26.93 -26.35 1.71
N SER A 177 26.00 -26.76 0.85
CA SER A 177 25.26 -28.00 1.01
C SER A 177 26.27 -29.14 0.97
N THR A 178 26.49 -29.81 2.08
CA THR A 178 27.36 -31.01 2.16
C THR A 178 26.75 -32.07 1.26
N PRO A 179 27.50 -32.59 0.27
CA PRO A 179 27.00 -33.70 -0.53
C PRO A 179 26.82 -34.91 0.39
N GLY A 180 25.63 -35.48 0.38
CA GLY A 180 25.30 -36.65 1.19
C GLY A 180 26.30 -37.76 1.00
N ALA A 181 26.86 -38.26 2.11
CA ALA A 181 27.71 -39.45 2.14
C ALA A 181 26.92 -40.63 1.61
N ALA A 182 27.34 -41.12 0.45
CA ALA A 182 26.87 -42.38 -0.10
C ALA A 182 27.22 -43.50 0.90
N ALA A 183 26.22 -44.15 1.46
CA ALA A 183 26.42 -45.36 2.28
C ALA A 183 27.00 -46.47 1.41
N VAL A 184 28.26 -46.78 1.64
CA VAL A 184 28.88 -48.02 1.13
C VAL A 184 28.33 -49.16 1.98
N LYS A 185 27.54 -50.06 1.35
CA LYS A 185 27.20 -51.37 1.91
C LYS A 185 28.42 -52.27 1.71
N GLN A 186 28.95 -52.82 2.80
CA GLN A 186 29.69 -54.08 2.83
C GLN A 186 28.72 -55.22 3.10
#